data_d3273095c0cfe23ff1c396ab81b7b0f7
#
_entry.id   d3273095c0cfe23ff1c396ab81b7b0f7
#
_cell.length_a   1.000
_cell.length_b   1.000
_cell.length_c   1.000
_cell.angle_alpha   90.00
_cell.angle_beta   90.00
_cell.angle_gamma   90.00
#
_symmetry.space_group_name_H-M   'P 1'
#
loop_
_entity.id
_entity.type
_entity.pdbx_description
1 polymer ?
#
loop_
_entity_poly.entity_id
_entity_poly.type
_entity_poly.pdbx_seq_one_letter_code
_entity_poly.pdbx_strand_id
1 'polypeptide(L)'
;MLRAAVLRAVRAYFDGQDFLEVETPARVRSPGQEIHLDAICAGRDGQAARFLITSPEYHMKRLVASGLPRIVQFCRCFRAEEAGPNHQPEFTMIEWYRAGGTMDDLMRDCEAIVEVAARAVGSWPNPNVPPARRGAHGADVVRVDAPFERTTVRALLQRHAGILLGGDESETEMRALVERAGCHVAADAAWDDCFYQVFLDRIEPHLGTSRPVFVEDWPLPLAALARRKQPLTAERFELYAAGLELANAFGELTDPVEQRRRFEAESEIRAARGKPVYPLDERLLAALGRMPPTCGIAMGFDRLLMLVEGASSIREVLAFADDEV
;
A
#
# COMPACT_ATOMS: atom_id res chain seq x y z
N MET A 1 -3.79 22.04 -12.82
CA MET A 1 -2.44 22.20 -13.43
C MET A 1 -1.37 21.46 -12.62
N LEU A 2 -1.36 21.52 -11.29
CA LEU A 2 -0.36 20.87 -10.43
C LEU A 2 -0.30 19.35 -10.62
N ARG A 3 -1.45 18.63 -10.60
CA ARG A 3 -1.51 17.19 -10.88
C ARG A 3 -0.74 16.79 -12.15
N ALA A 4 -0.91 17.54 -13.25
CA ALA A 4 -0.23 17.24 -14.51
C ALA A 4 1.29 17.52 -14.42
N ALA A 5 1.72 18.51 -13.64
CA ALA A 5 3.14 18.78 -13.42
C ALA A 5 3.80 17.66 -12.62
N VAL A 6 3.17 17.22 -11.53
CA VAL A 6 3.68 16.10 -10.71
C VAL A 6 3.73 14.81 -11.52
N LEU A 7 2.66 14.47 -12.29
CA LEU A 7 2.68 13.28 -13.16
C LEU A 7 3.87 13.30 -14.13
N ARG A 8 4.13 14.43 -14.78
CA ARG A 8 5.29 14.55 -15.70
C ARG A 8 6.62 14.38 -14.97
N ALA A 9 6.76 14.97 -13.78
CA ALA A 9 8.00 14.89 -13.01
C ALA A 9 8.27 13.45 -12.54
N VAL A 10 7.24 12.74 -12.07
CA VAL A 10 7.36 11.35 -11.62
C VAL A 10 7.64 10.41 -12.80
N ARG A 11 6.98 10.60 -13.97
CA ARG A 11 7.30 9.85 -15.19
C ARG A 11 8.73 10.06 -15.64
N ALA A 12 9.21 11.32 -15.63
CA ALA A 12 10.59 11.63 -15.98
C ALA A 12 11.61 10.98 -15.02
N TYR A 13 11.26 10.84 -13.74
CA TYR A 13 12.07 10.08 -12.80
C TYR A 13 12.18 8.60 -13.22
N PHE A 14 11.06 7.94 -13.49
CA PHE A 14 11.06 6.53 -13.87
C PHE A 14 11.76 6.29 -15.22
N ASP A 15 11.55 7.16 -16.21
CA ASP A 15 12.24 7.13 -17.49
C ASP A 15 13.78 7.23 -17.30
N GLY A 16 14.22 8.17 -16.46
CA GLY A 16 15.64 8.33 -16.10
C GLY A 16 16.25 7.17 -15.28
N GLN A 17 15.40 6.26 -14.77
CA GLN A 17 15.82 5.04 -14.05
C GLN A 17 15.65 3.77 -14.90
N ASP A 18 15.45 3.89 -16.20
CA ASP A 18 15.26 2.79 -17.16
C ASP A 18 14.03 1.90 -16.84
N PHE A 19 12.95 2.48 -16.32
CA PHE A 19 11.69 1.77 -16.18
C PHE A 19 10.88 1.84 -17.47
N LEU A 20 10.32 0.70 -17.86
CA LEU A 20 9.33 0.62 -18.91
C LEU A 20 7.93 0.93 -18.33
N GLU A 21 7.29 2.01 -18.78
CA GLU A 21 5.87 2.23 -18.47
C GLU A 21 5.01 1.21 -19.22
N VAL A 22 4.16 0.49 -18.49
CA VAL A 22 3.31 -0.58 -19.01
C VAL A 22 1.83 -0.29 -18.73
N GLU A 23 0.96 -0.94 -19.48
CA GLU A 23 -0.48 -0.95 -19.24
C GLU A 23 -0.98 -2.39 -19.07
N THR A 24 -1.88 -2.59 -18.11
CA THR A 24 -2.54 -3.88 -17.85
C THR A 24 -4.06 -3.70 -17.82
N PRO A 25 -4.85 -4.78 -18.02
CA PRO A 25 -6.30 -4.66 -18.03
C PRO A 25 -6.86 -4.16 -16.69
N ALA A 26 -7.74 -3.17 -16.76
CA ALA A 26 -8.48 -2.67 -15.59
C ALA A 26 -9.69 -3.54 -15.23
N ARG A 27 -10.24 -4.32 -16.20
CA ARG A 27 -11.39 -5.20 -16.02
C ARG A 27 -10.97 -6.67 -16.10
N VAL A 28 -11.00 -7.37 -14.97
CA VAL A 28 -10.36 -8.66 -14.76
C VAL A 28 -11.34 -9.72 -14.21
N ARG A 29 -10.90 -10.99 -14.14
CA ARG A 29 -11.62 -12.08 -13.46
C ARG A 29 -11.28 -12.17 -11.98
N SER A 30 -10.00 -11.94 -11.64
CA SER A 30 -9.43 -12.07 -10.32
C SER A 30 -8.87 -10.70 -9.92
N PRO A 31 -9.61 -9.89 -9.15
CA PRO A 31 -9.19 -8.53 -8.81
C PRO A 31 -8.16 -8.47 -7.69
N GLY A 32 -8.13 -9.48 -6.82
CA GLY A 32 -7.32 -9.60 -5.61
C GLY A 32 -8.01 -10.52 -4.61
N GLN A 33 -7.29 -11.01 -3.61
CA GLN A 33 -7.82 -11.90 -2.57
C GLN A 33 -7.81 -11.23 -1.18
N GLU A 34 -7.27 -10.02 -1.08
CA GLU A 34 -7.10 -9.32 0.19
C GLU A 34 -8.43 -9.23 0.97
N ILE A 35 -8.40 -9.64 2.24
CA ILE A 35 -9.59 -9.82 3.08
C ILE A 35 -10.37 -8.51 3.26
N HIS A 36 -9.66 -7.38 3.33
CA HIS A 36 -10.22 -6.07 3.63
C HIS A 36 -10.61 -5.24 2.40
N LEU A 37 -10.22 -5.67 1.18
CA LEU A 37 -10.51 -4.96 -0.06
C LEU A 37 -11.65 -5.62 -0.83
N ASP A 38 -12.65 -4.84 -1.22
CA ASP A 38 -13.76 -5.31 -2.05
C ASP A 38 -13.71 -4.65 -3.44
N ALA A 39 -13.72 -5.49 -4.47
CA ALA A 39 -13.68 -5.05 -5.85
C ALA A 39 -15.07 -4.70 -6.37
N ILE A 40 -15.15 -3.66 -7.20
CA ILE A 40 -16.38 -3.26 -7.88
C ILE A 40 -16.70 -4.24 -9.01
N CYS A 41 -17.91 -4.77 -9.04
CA CYS A 41 -18.38 -5.64 -10.11
C CYS A 41 -18.53 -4.84 -11.43
N ALA A 42 -17.86 -5.28 -12.49
CA ALA A 42 -17.85 -4.66 -13.82
C ALA A 42 -18.62 -5.49 -14.85
N GLY A 43 -19.70 -6.13 -14.41
CA GLY A 43 -20.58 -6.93 -15.26
C GLY A 43 -20.10 -8.37 -15.45
N ARG A 44 -20.52 -8.99 -16.56
CA ARG A 44 -20.26 -10.41 -16.85
C ARG A 44 -19.88 -10.60 -18.31
N ASP A 45 -19.06 -11.63 -18.57
CA ASP A 45 -18.84 -12.17 -19.92
C ASP A 45 -19.43 -13.59 -19.93
N GLY A 46 -20.62 -13.75 -20.49
CA GLY A 46 -21.41 -14.97 -20.33
C GLY A 46 -21.74 -15.22 -18.86
N GLN A 47 -21.34 -16.37 -18.31
CA GLN A 47 -21.53 -16.71 -16.91
C GLN A 47 -20.43 -16.15 -15.97
N ALA A 48 -19.27 -15.74 -16.53
CA ALA A 48 -18.13 -15.30 -15.72
C ALA A 48 -18.26 -13.83 -15.29
N ALA A 49 -18.23 -13.58 -13.99
CA ALA A 49 -18.17 -12.23 -13.45
C ALA A 49 -16.84 -11.54 -13.81
N ARG A 50 -16.89 -10.22 -13.94
CA ARG A 50 -15.75 -9.33 -14.13
C ARG A 50 -15.75 -8.26 -13.06
N PHE A 51 -14.56 -7.85 -12.68
CA PHE A 51 -14.35 -6.87 -11.63
C PHE A 51 -13.36 -5.80 -12.11
N LEU A 52 -13.47 -4.61 -11.57
CA LEU A 52 -12.44 -3.59 -11.70
C LEU A 52 -11.29 -3.92 -10.74
N ILE A 53 -10.06 -3.61 -11.15
CA ILE A 53 -8.86 -3.92 -10.37
C ILE A 53 -8.78 -3.07 -9.09
N THR A 54 -8.39 -3.68 -7.98
CA THR A 54 -8.00 -2.99 -6.74
C THR A 54 -6.53 -2.55 -6.79
N SER A 55 -5.71 -3.22 -7.62
CA SER A 55 -4.31 -2.95 -7.98
C SER A 55 -3.99 -3.67 -9.30
N PRO A 56 -3.02 -3.20 -10.10
CA PRO A 56 -2.53 -3.90 -11.30
C PRO A 56 -1.57 -5.06 -10.98
N GLU A 57 -1.25 -5.32 -9.73
CA GLU A 57 -0.21 -6.21 -9.20
C GLU A 57 -0.15 -7.57 -9.92
N TYR A 58 -1.28 -8.29 -10.03
CA TYR A 58 -1.33 -9.64 -10.58
C TYR A 58 -0.86 -9.71 -12.02
N HIS A 59 -1.17 -8.69 -12.81
CA HIS A 59 -0.77 -8.62 -14.21
C HIS A 59 0.66 -8.10 -14.35
N MET A 60 1.07 -7.13 -13.53
CA MET A 60 2.44 -6.61 -13.54
C MET A 60 3.45 -7.68 -13.12
N LYS A 61 3.18 -8.48 -12.09
CA LYS A 61 4.01 -9.65 -11.71
C LYS A 61 4.18 -10.65 -12.86
N ARG A 62 3.13 -10.86 -13.66
CA ARG A 62 3.21 -11.73 -14.85
C ARG A 62 4.11 -11.13 -15.94
N LEU A 63 4.14 -9.80 -16.09
CA LEU A 63 5.07 -9.11 -16.99
C LEU A 63 6.52 -9.26 -16.51
N VAL A 64 6.77 -9.10 -15.20
CA VAL A 64 8.11 -9.37 -14.62
C VAL A 64 8.53 -10.82 -14.86
N ALA A 65 7.63 -11.78 -14.60
CA ALA A 65 7.87 -13.20 -14.86
C ALA A 65 8.11 -13.54 -16.34
N SER A 66 7.69 -12.66 -17.27
CA SER A 66 7.96 -12.80 -18.71
C SER A 66 9.29 -12.17 -19.15
N GLY A 67 10.05 -11.59 -18.23
CA GLY A 67 11.40 -11.06 -18.50
C GLY A 67 11.50 -9.53 -18.54
N LEU A 68 10.49 -8.77 -18.12
CA LEU A 68 10.59 -7.31 -18.01
C LEU A 68 11.15 -6.93 -16.62
N PRO A 69 12.42 -6.46 -16.52
CA PRO A 69 13.10 -6.36 -15.22
C PRO A 69 12.72 -5.13 -14.41
N ARG A 70 12.29 -4.05 -15.07
CA ARG A 70 11.89 -2.78 -14.44
C ARG A 70 10.66 -2.25 -15.14
N ILE A 71 9.53 -2.24 -14.46
CA ILE A 71 8.26 -1.77 -15.01
C ILE A 71 7.56 -0.84 -14.03
N VAL A 72 6.84 0.14 -14.57
CA VAL A 72 5.98 1.04 -13.83
C VAL A 72 4.64 1.18 -14.54
N GLN A 73 3.57 1.32 -13.76
CA GLN A 73 2.24 1.62 -14.28
C GLN A 73 1.59 2.74 -13.49
N PHE A 74 0.96 3.66 -14.20
CA PHE A 74 0.05 4.67 -13.67
C PHE A 74 -1.35 4.29 -14.09
N CYS A 75 -2.20 3.88 -13.18
CA CYS A 75 -3.54 3.41 -13.53
C CYS A 75 -4.62 3.86 -12.56
N ARG A 76 -5.87 3.78 -13.01
CA ARG A 76 -7.03 3.84 -12.13
C ARG A 76 -7.19 2.51 -11.42
N CYS A 77 -7.39 2.58 -10.10
CA CYS A 77 -7.76 1.47 -9.25
C CYS A 77 -9.11 1.76 -8.60
N PHE A 78 -9.81 0.71 -8.20
CA PHE A 78 -11.19 0.80 -7.75
C PHE A 78 -11.37 -0.07 -6.51
N ARG A 79 -11.89 0.51 -5.43
CA ARG A 79 -12.20 -0.20 -4.18
C ARG A 79 -13.58 0.17 -3.73
N ALA A 80 -14.45 -0.83 -3.58
CA ALA A 80 -15.80 -0.60 -3.11
C ALA A 80 -15.77 -0.08 -1.66
N GLU A 81 -16.71 0.80 -1.35
CA GLU A 81 -16.96 1.31 0.01
C GLU A 81 -15.81 2.12 0.64
N GLU A 82 -14.72 2.37 -0.09
CA GLU A 82 -13.64 3.25 0.37
C GLU A 82 -13.94 4.72 0.05
N ALA A 83 -14.75 5.37 0.87
CA ALA A 83 -15.03 6.82 0.77
C ALA A 83 -14.68 7.52 2.08
N GLY A 84 -13.98 8.67 1.98
CA GLY A 84 -13.57 9.42 3.17
C GLY A 84 -12.61 10.56 2.84
N PRO A 85 -12.09 11.26 3.86
CA PRO A 85 -11.19 12.37 3.65
C PRO A 85 -9.89 11.98 2.91
N ASN A 86 -9.44 10.75 3.06
CA ASN A 86 -8.20 10.22 2.48
C ASN A 86 -8.43 9.14 1.42
N HIS A 87 -9.69 8.84 1.07
CA HIS A 87 -10.07 7.73 0.18
C HIS A 87 -11.16 8.13 -0.79
N GLN A 88 -11.13 7.55 -1.98
CA GLN A 88 -12.20 7.58 -2.97
C GLN A 88 -12.32 6.18 -3.60
N PRO A 89 -13.54 5.75 -4.00
CA PRO A 89 -13.74 4.45 -4.64
C PRO A 89 -12.94 4.29 -5.94
N GLU A 90 -12.72 5.38 -6.67
CA GLU A 90 -11.82 5.46 -7.83
C GLU A 90 -10.65 6.39 -7.51
N PHE A 91 -9.42 5.90 -7.65
CA PHE A 91 -8.20 6.66 -7.38
C PHE A 91 -7.09 6.32 -8.35
N THR A 92 -6.02 7.10 -8.35
CA THR A 92 -4.83 6.83 -9.17
C THR A 92 -3.75 6.17 -8.32
N MET A 93 -3.24 5.03 -8.82
CA MET A 93 -2.11 4.31 -8.26
C MET A 93 -0.90 4.43 -9.18
N ILE A 94 0.28 4.54 -8.58
CA ILE A 94 1.57 4.28 -9.22
C ILE A 94 2.07 2.97 -8.64
N GLU A 95 2.36 2.00 -9.49
CA GLU A 95 2.91 0.73 -9.05
C GLU A 95 4.13 0.37 -9.89
N TRP A 96 5.22 -0.08 -9.23
CA TRP A 96 6.45 -0.43 -9.94
C TRP A 96 7.17 -1.61 -9.32
N TYR A 97 7.98 -2.27 -10.16
CA TYR A 97 8.70 -3.49 -9.82
C TYR A 97 10.14 -3.42 -10.29
N ARG A 98 11.06 -3.96 -9.46
CA ARG A 98 12.48 -4.14 -9.74
C ARG A 98 12.86 -5.61 -9.59
N ALA A 99 13.07 -6.32 -10.69
CA ALA A 99 13.69 -7.65 -10.68
C ALA A 99 15.16 -7.52 -10.26
N GLY A 100 15.59 -8.33 -9.30
CA GLY A 100 16.93 -8.24 -8.69
C GLY A 100 17.15 -7.02 -7.79
N GLY A 101 16.12 -6.20 -7.57
CA GLY A 101 16.18 -5.05 -6.66
C GLY A 101 16.02 -5.43 -5.18
N THR A 102 16.26 -4.47 -4.31
CA THR A 102 16.16 -4.57 -2.86
C THR A 102 15.09 -3.63 -2.31
N MET A 103 14.67 -3.85 -1.05
CA MET A 103 13.76 -2.93 -0.37
C MET A 103 14.37 -1.52 -0.22
N ASP A 104 15.69 -1.42 -0.04
CA ASP A 104 16.39 -0.13 0.00
C ASP A 104 16.36 0.60 -1.36
N ASP A 105 16.30 -0.14 -2.49
CA ASP A 105 16.09 0.49 -3.80
C ASP A 105 14.70 1.14 -3.89
N LEU A 106 13.65 0.44 -3.42
CA LEU A 106 12.30 1.00 -3.38
C LEU A 106 12.19 2.19 -2.43
N MET A 107 12.86 2.16 -1.28
CA MET A 107 12.90 3.29 -0.36
C MET A 107 13.55 4.52 -1.01
N ARG A 108 14.67 4.34 -1.74
CA ARG A 108 15.29 5.43 -2.52
C ARG A 108 14.37 5.95 -3.62
N ASP A 109 13.64 5.07 -4.30
CA ASP A 109 12.63 5.50 -5.28
C ASP A 109 11.56 6.37 -4.61
N CYS A 110 11.03 5.97 -3.45
CA CYS A 110 10.04 6.74 -2.70
C CYS A 110 10.57 8.13 -2.34
N GLU A 111 11.78 8.22 -1.78
CA GLU A 111 12.42 9.48 -1.44
C GLU A 111 12.54 10.41 -2.66
N ALA A 112 13.03 9.87 -3.78
CA ALA A 112 13.17 10.63 -5.02
C ALA A 112 11.82 11.05 -5.61
N ILE A 113 10.81 10.19 -5.59
CA ILE A 113 9.46 10.48 -6.10
C ILE A 113 8.82 11.62 -5.28
N VAL A 114 8.89 11.56 -3.95
CA VAL A 114 8.37 12.62 -3.09
C VAL A 114 9.12 13.94 -3.34
N GLU A 115 10.44 13.90 -3.49
CA GLU A 115 11.25 15.08 -3.79
C GLU A 115 10.89 15.71 -5.15
N VAL A 116 10.82 14.92 -6.23
CA VAL A 116 10.47 15.47 -7.56
C VAL A 116 9.02 15.97 -7.62
N ALA A 117 8.10 15.33 -6.89
CA ALA A 117 6.73 15.80 -6.75
C ALA A 117 6.67 17.16 -6.03
N ALA A 118 7.37 17.29 -4.90
CA ALA A 118 7.44 18.54 -4.15
C ALA A 118 8.09 19.69 -4.96
N ARG A 119 9.14 19.39 -5.71
CA ARG A 119 9.76 20.38 -6.64
C ARG A 119 8.80 20.80 -7.75
N ALA A 120 8.02 19.89 -8.29
CA ALA A 120 7.08 20.17 -9.38
C ALA A 120 5.94 21.11 -8.98
N VAL A 121 5.56 21.13 -7.71
CA VAL A 121 4.57 22.09 -7.18
C VAL A 121 5.19 23.36 -6.58
N GLY A 122 6.53 23.48 -6.62
CA GLY A 122 7.25 24.65 -6.08
C GLY A 122 7.37 24.66 -4.55
N SER A 123 7.06 23.56 -3.89
CA SER A 123 7.14 23.43 -2.42
C SER A 123 8.52 23.04 -1.90
N TRP A 124 9.50 22.79 -2.78
CA TRP A 124 10.87 22.36 -2.43
C TRP A 124 11.95 23.36 -2.84
N PRO A 125 12.94 23.62 -2.05
CA PRO A 125 12.96 24.05 -0.67
C PRO A 125 12.63 25.52 -0.58
N ASN A 126 11.40 25.94 -0.94
CA ASN A 126 10.99 27.34 -0.91
C ASN A 126 10.48 27.71 0.50
N PRO A 127 11.22 28.53 1.27
CA PRO A 127 10.80 28.92 2.62
C PRO A 127 9.50 29.74 2.65
N ASN A 128 9.01 30.21 1.49
CA ASN A 128 7.79 31.02 1.37
C ASN A 128 6.56 30.19 0.91
N VAL A 129 6.74 28.92 0.59
CA VAL A 129 5.62 28.00 0.31
C VAL A 129 5.32 27.24 1.59
N PRO A 130 4.05 27.18 2.02
CA PRO A 130 3.68 26.35 3.16
C PRO A 130 4.17 24.94 2.85
N PRO A 131 4.97 24.36 3.71
CA PRO A 131 5.47 23.01 3.47
C PRO A 131 4.33 22.02 3.49
N ALA A 132 4.57 20.89 2.86
CA ALA A 132 3.69 19.77 2.77
C ALA A 132 2.94 19.51 4.10
N ARG A 133 1.64 19.50 4.01
CA ARG A 133 0.60 19.20 4.98
C ARG A 133 0.96 19.40 6.46
N ARG A 134 0.16 20.18 7.17
CA ARG A 134 0.13 20.15 8.64
C ARG A 134 -0.29 18.74 9.07
N GLY A 135 0.48 18.11 9.95
CA GLY A 135 0.12 16.82 10.53
C GLY A 135 -1.35 16.82 11.01
N ALA A 136 -1.99 15.70 11.11
CA ALA A 136 -3.40 15.53 11.49
C ALA A 136 -3.78 16.28 12.79
N HIS A 137 -2.80 16.71 13.58
CA HIS A 137 -2.94 17.50 14.81
C HIS A 137 -2.50 18.97 14.69
N GLY A 138 -2.32 19.50 13.48
CA GLY A 138 -2.31 20.95 13.23
C GLY A 138 -1.03 21.73 13.57
N ALA A 139 0.06 21.09 14.00
CA ALA A 139 1.19 21.80 14.61
C ALA A 139 2.46 21.88 13.74
N ASP A 140 2.82 20.88 12.97
CA ASP A 140 4.14 20.83 12.35
C ASP A 140 4.12 20.55 10.83
N VAL A 141 5.07 21.16 10.20
CA VAL A 141 5.42 21.06 8.81
C VAL A 141 6.18 19.75 8.58
N VAL A 142 5.64 18.84 7.77
CA VAL A 142 6.35 17.62 7.40
C VAL A 142 7.50 17.97 6.45
N ARG A 143 8.72 17.66 6.87
CA ARG A 143 9.92 17.81 6.06
C ARG A 143 10.07 16.60 5.14
N VAL A 144 10.01 16.82 3.84
CA VAL A 144 10.09 15.75 2.83
C VAL A 144 11.50 15.58 2.22
N ASP A 145 12.53 16.15 2.87
CA ASP A 145 13.93 15.94 2.47
C ASP A 145 14.46 14.57 2.94
N ALA A 146 15.14 13.85 2.07
CA ALA A 146 15.80 12.59 2.41
C ALA A 146 17.01 12.79 3.35
N PRO A 147 17.43 11.78 4.12
CA PRO A 147 16.77 10.46 4.22
C PRO A 147 15.52 10.49 5.09
N PHE A 148 14.54 9.64 4.75
CA PHE A 148 13.36 9.45 5.59
C PHE A 148 13.68 8.61 6.83
N GLU A 149 12.85 8.71 7.86
CA GLU A 149 12.99 7.89 9.06
C GLU A 149 12.69 6.42 8.77
N ARG A 150 13.30 5.52 9.56
CA ARG A 150 13.04 4.08 9.48
C ARG A 150 12.73 3.55 10.86
N THR A 151 11.72 2.71 10.94
CA THR A 151 11.32 2.05 12.19
C THR A 151 10.67 0.70 11.89
N THR A 152 10.41 -0.11 12.91
CA THR A 152 9.74 -1.39 12.77
C THR A 152 8.39 -1.38 13.45
N VAL A 153 7.46 -2.22 12.96
CA VAL A 153 6.15 -2.42 13.61
C VAL A 153 6.31 -2.74 15.09
N ARG A 154 7.26 -3.61 15.45
CA ARG A 154 7.54 -3.98 16.86
C ARG A 154 7.94 -2.77 17.71
N ALA A 155 8.83 -1.92 17.20
CA ALA A 155 9.29 -0.72 17.91
C ALA A 155 8.14 0.28 18.12
N LEU A 156 7.26 0.42 17.14
CA LEU A 156 6.09 1.30 17.24
C LEU A 156 5.06 0.79 18.23
N LEU A 157 4.72 -0.50 18.21
CA LEU A 157 3.82 -1.12 19.19
C LEU A 157 4.35 -0.98 20.60
N GLN A 158 5.64 -1.19 20.81
CA GLN A 158 6.25 -1.00 22.13
C GLN A 158 6.17 0.47 22.57
N ARG A 159 6.49 1.41 21.67
CA ARG A 159 6.55 2.86 21.99
C ARG A 159 5.18 3.45 22.27
N HIS A 160 4.17 3.13 21.45
CA HIS A 160 2.88 3.82 21.47
C HIS A 160 1.76 3.04 22.18
N ALA A 161 1.90 1.72 22.30
CA ALA A 161 0.90 0.86 22.93
C ALA A 161 1.44 0.03 24.11
N GLY A 162 2.75 0.05 24.37
CA GLY A 162 3.37 -0.78 25.40
C GLY A 162 3.34 -2.28 25.09
N ILE A 163 3.08 -2.67 23.84
CA ILE A 163 2.96 -4.06 23.38
C ILE A 163 4.32 -4.57 22.93
N LEU A 164 4.78 -5.66 23.52
CA LEU A 164 5.93 -6.42 23.05
C LEU A 164 5.41 -7.58 22.19
N LEU A 165 5.35 -7.36 20.88
CA LEU A 165 4.88 -8.36 19.92
C LEU A 165 5.98 -9.39 19.65
N GLY A 166 5.70 -10.68 19.87
CA GLY A 166 6.54 -11.82 19.51
C GLY A 166 6.47 -12.08 18.00
N GLY A 167 5.26 -12.14 17.48
CA GLY A 167 4.92 -12.41 16.09
C GLY A 167 4.36 -13.83 15.86
N ASP A 168 4.19 -14.58 16.93
CA ASP A 168 3.61 -15.94 16.98
C ASP A 168 2.41 -16.04 17.94
N GLU A 169 1.90 -14.88 18.38
CA GLU A 169 0.74 -14.84 19.26
C GLU A 169 -0.48 -15.47 18.59
N SER A 170 -1.20 -16.29 19.38
CA SER A 170 -2.54 -16.73 19.02
C SER A 170 -3.54 -15.56 19.02
N GLU A 171 -4.70 -15.73 18.41
CA GLU A 171 -5.78 -14.71 18.44
C GLU A 171 -6.16 -14.30 19.87
N THR A 172 -6.21 -15.25 20.80
CA THR A 172 -6.52 -14.98 22.20
C THR A 172 -5.44 -14.14 22.89
N GLU A 173 -4.16 -14.45 22.63
CA GLU A 173 -3.04 -13.69 23.16
C GLU A 173 -3.00 -12.27 22.56
N MET A 174 -3.18 -12.15 21.24
CA MET A 174 -3.23 -10.85 20.57
C MET A 174 -4.37 -9.98 21.11
N ARG A 175 -5.56 -10.53 21.30
CA ARG A 175 -6.69 -9.83 21.91
C ARG A 175 -6.36 -9.34 23.31
N ALA A 176 -5.76 -10.19 24.15
CA ALA A 176 -5.35 -9.80 25.51
C ALA A 176 -4.27 -8.71 25.52
N LEU A 177 -3.37 -8.66 24.51
CA LEU A 177 -2.40 -7.58 24.35
C LEU A 177 -3.08 -6.26 24.03
N VAL A 178 -4.05 -6.26 23.10
CA VAL A 178 -4.79 -5.08 22.64
C VAL A 178 -5.67 -4.51 23.77
N GLU A 179 -6.35 -5.37 24.50
CA GLU A 179 -7.16 -4.98 25.68
C GLU A 179 -6.29 -4.34 26.78
N ARG A 180 -5.10 -4.92 27.06
CA ARG A 180 -4.14 -4.31 28.02
C ARG A 180 -3.63 -2.95 27.56
N ALA A 181 -3.55 -2.70 26.25
CA ALA A 181 -3.21 -1.40 25.70
C ALA A 181 -4.37 -0.38 25.76
N GLY A 182 -5.53 -0.79 26.30
CA GLY A 182 -6.71 0.06 26.45
C GLY A 182 -7.50 0.25 25.17
N CYS A 183 -7.34 -0.64 24.19
CA CYS A 183 -8.17 -0.68 23.00
C CYS A 183 -9.29 -1.75 23.16
N HIS A 184 -10.46 -1.48 22.59
CA HIS A 184 -11.58 -2.41 22.62
C HIS A 184 -11.71 -3.13 21.28
N VAL A 185 -11.81 -4.45 21.35
CA VAL A 185 -12.03 -5.31 20.18
C VAL A 185 -13.23 -6.23 20.45
N ALA A 186 -13.88 -6.69 19.39
CA ALA A 186 -14.94 -7.66 19.51
C ALA A 186 -14.44 -8.99 20.11
N ALA A 187 -15.30 -9.72 20.82
CA ALA A 187 -14.91 -10.97 21.47
C ALA A 187 -14.48 -12.07 20.49
N ASP A 188 -14.93 -11.97 19.26
CA ASP A 188 -14.60 -12.86 18.13
C ASP A 188 -13.63 -12.22 17.11
N ALA A 189 -13.01 -11.08 17.45
CA ALA A 189 -12.06 -10.41 16.57
C ALA A 189 -10.89 -11.33 16.22
N ALA A 190 -10.58 -11.43 14.94
CA ALA A 190 -9.46 -12.18 14.44
C ALA A 190 -8.13 -11.47 14.77
N TRP A 191 -7.02 -12.14 14.55
CA TRP A 191 -5.69 -11.61 14.86
C TRP A 191 -5.40 -10.28 14.15
N ASP A 192 -5.73 -10.19 12.85
CA ASP A 192 -5.57 -9.01 12.02
C ASP A 192 -6.46 -7.84 12.47
N ASP A 193 -7.72 -8.11 12.82
CA ASP A 193 -8.65 -7.09 13.36
C ASP A 193 -8.09 -6.49 14.66
N CYS A 194 -7.58 -7.34 15.56
CA CYS A 194 -6.92 -6.91 16.79
C CYS A 194 -5.69 -6.04 16.54
N PHE A 195 -4.84 -6.45 15.60
CA PHE A 195 -3.64 -5.70 15.22
C PHE A 195 -4.01 -4.33 14.66
N TYR A 196 -4.89 -4.28 13.65
CA TYR A 196 -5.27 -3.02 13.01
C TYR A 196 -6.01 -2.08 13.96
N GLN A 197 -6.80 -2.60 14.92
CA GLN A 197 -7.42 -1.74 15.91
C GLN A 197 -6.38 -0.95 16.71
N VAL A 198 -5.36 -1.61 17.25
CA VAL A 198 -4.31 -0.90 18.03
C VAL A 198 -3.42 -0.05 17.12
N PHE A 199 -3.15 -0.50 15.89
CA PHE A 199 -2.31 0.23 14.95
C PHE A 199 -2.96 1.55 14.54
N LEU A 200 -4.22 1.52 14.14
CA LEU A 200 -4.98 2.72 13.73
C LEU A 200 -5.24 3.68 14.89
N ASP A 201 -5.55 3.16 16.07
CA ASP A 201 -5.89 4.01 17.23
C ASP A 201 -4.66 4.65 17.89
N ARG A 202 -3.54 3.92 17.96
CA ARG A 202 -2.40 4.29 18.80
C ARG A 202 -1.12 4.61 18.04
N ILE A 203 -0.98 4.16 16.79
CA ILE A 203 0.30 4.25 16.06
C ILE A 203 0.17 5.19 14.87
N GLU A 204 -0.75 4.90 13.95
CA GLU A 204 -0.88 5.63 12.68
C GLU A 204 -0.98 7.15 12.84
N PRO A 205 -1.73 7.72 13.82
CA PRO A 205 -1.81 9.18 13.99
C PRO A 205 -0.46 9.86 14.29
N HIS A 206 0.54 9.10 14.71
CA HIS A 206 1.88 9.61 15.04
C HIS A 206 2.90 9.41 13.91
N LEU A 207 2.53 8.69 12.85
CA LEU A 207 3.47 8.34 11.78
C LEU A 207 3.70 9.50 10.82
N GLY A 208 4.97 9.75 10.55
CA GLY A 208 5.38 10.74 9.53
C GLY A 208 4.97 12.18 9.83
N THR A 209 4.72 12.54 11.09
CA THR A 209 4.20 13.88 11.46
C THR A 209 5.22 14.99 11.31
N SER A 210 6.50 14.70 11.47
CA SER A 210 7.61 15.65 11.28
C SER A 210 8.42 15.35 10.02
N ARG A 211 8.62 14.08 9.70
CA ARG A 211 9.34 13.57 8.54
C ARG A 211 8.71 12.25 8.09
N PRO A 212 8.66 11.93 6.78
CA PRO A 212 8.18 10.63 6.33
C PRO A 212 8.94 9.48 6.98
N VAL A 213 8.25 8.38 7.24
CA VAL A 213 8.81 7.22 7.92
C VAL A 213 8.46 5.92 7.20
N PHE A 214 9.47 5.09 6.98
CA PHE A 214 9.30 3.70 6.55
C PHE A 214 9.07 2.82 7.77
N VAL A 215 7.95 2.10 7.77
CA VAL A 215 7.57 1.13 8.81
C VAL A 215 7.83 -0.27 8.27
N GLU A 216 8.88 -0.92 8.77
CA GLU A 216 9.39 -2.19 8.29
C GLU A 216 9.00 -3.36 9.20
N ASP A 217 9.36 -4.58 8.78
CA ASP A 217 9.26 -5.82 9.57
C ASP A 217 7.84 -6.11 10.07
N TRP A 218 6.91 -6.09 9.15
CA TRP A 218 5.52 -6.44 9.41
C TRP A 218 5.38 -7.88 9.90
N PRO A 219 4.49 -8.17 10.86
CA PRO A 219 4.24 -9.53 11.33
C PRO A 219 3.83 -10.47 10.21
N LEU A 220 4.26 -11.73 10.29
CA LEU A 220 4.02 -12.71 9.24
C LEU A 220 2.53 -12.96 8.93
N PRO A 221 1.57 -12.92 9.89
CA PRO A 221 0.14 -12.98 9.57
C PRO A 221 -0.34 -11.88 8.61
N LEU A 222 0.38 -10.74 8.56
CA LEU A 222 0.08 -9.61 7.68
C LEU A 222 1.00 -9.55 6.45
N ALA A 223 1.63 -10.68 6.11
CA ALA A 223 2.58 -10.73 5.00
C ALA A 223 1.93 -10.46 3.63
N ALA A 224 0.62 -10.70 3.47
CA ALA A 224 -0.05 -10.60 2.18
C ALA A 224 0.74 -11.32 1.06
N LEU A 225 1.22 -10.57 0.07
CA LEU A 225 2.00 -11.06 -1.08
C LEU A 225 3.53 -10.98 -0.87
N ALA A 226 3.97 -10.56 0.34
CA ALA A 226 5.39 -10.48 0.67
C ALA A 226 6.00 -11.85 1.02
N ARG A 227 7.26 -12.03 0.66
CA ARG A 227 8.04 -13.17 1.14
C ARG A 227 8.41 -12.98 2.61
N ARG A 228 8.73 -14.08 3.26
CA ARG A 228 9.25 -14.08 4.62
C ARG A 228 10.66 -13.47 4.65
N LYS A 229 10.92 -12.53 5.58
CA LYS A 229 12.24 -11.94 5.83
C LYS A 229 12.96 -12.69 6.94
N GLN A 230 12.27 -12.92 8.07
CA GLN A 230 12.75 -13.66 9.24
C GLN A 230 11.64 -14.62 9.71
N PRO A 231 11.88 -15.51 10.67
CA PRO A 231 10.88 -16.51 11.07
C PRO A 231 9.48 -15.93 11.35
N LEU A 232 9.38 -14.74 11.90
CA LEU A 232 8.12 -14.12 12.32
C LEU A 232 7.78 -12.79 11.61
N THR A 233 8.59 -12.39 10.61
CA THR A 233 8.38 -11.14 9.87
C THR A 233 8.35 -11.34 8.36
N ALA A 234 7.56 -10.50 7.69
CA ALA A 234 7.50 -10.37 6.25
C ALA A 234 8.50 -9.31 5.75
N GLU A 235 9.00 -9.48 4.54
CA GLU A 235 9.77 -8.46 3.83
C GLU A 235 8.80 -7.46 3.21
N ARG A 236 8.27 -6.58 4.07
CA ARG A 236 7.27 -5.56 3.77
C ARG A 236 7.65 -4.27 4.47
N PHE A 237 7.44 -3.15 3.80
CA PHE A 237 7.37 -1.85 4.46
C PHE A 237 6.18 -1.04 3.95
N GLU A 238 5.74 -0.11 4.76
CA GLU A 238 4.84 0.96 4.37
C GLU A 238 5.51 2.30 4.59
N LEU A 239 5.19 3.27 3.73
CA LEU A 239 5.64 4.64 3.85
C LEU A 239 4.51 5.52 4.38
N TYR A 240 4.76 6.19 5.48
CA TYR A 240 3.84 7.16 6.07
C TYR A 240 4.40 8.57 6.02
N ALA A 241 3.54 9.56 5.74
CA ALA A 241 3.84 10.97 5.87
C ALA A 241 2.57 11.75 6.27
N ALA A 242 2.68 12.62 7.26
CA ALA A 242 1.56 13.41 7.78
C ALA A 242 0.36 12.55 8.25
N GLY A 243 0.60 11.37 8.81
CA GLY A 243 -0.43 10.41 9.20
C GLY A 243 -1.16 9.76 8.02
N LEU A 244 -0.59 9.82 6.81
CA LEU A 244 -1.10 9.15 5.62
C LEU A 244 -0.17 8.01 5.23
N GLU A 245 -0.71 6.83 5.02
CA GLU A 245 -0.04 5.78 4.26
C GLU A 245 0.05 6.21 2.79
N LEU A 246 1.28 6.41 2.31
CA LEU A 246 1.55 6.78 0.92
C LEU A 246 1.80 5.58 0.03
N ALA A 247 2.51 4.56 0.55
CA ALA A 247 2.94 3.42 -0.24
C ALA A 247 3.07 2.17 0.62
N ASN A 248 2.90 1.01 -0.04
CA ASN A 248 3.06 -0.33 0.53
C ASN A 248 3.94 -1.17 -0.40
N ALA A 249 5.00 -1.76 0.14
CA ALA A 249 6.05 -2.44 -0.61
C ALA A 249 6.30 -3.86 -0.11
N PHE A 250 6.58 -4.74 -1.05
CA PHE A 250 6.88 -6.15 -0.79
C PHE A 250 8.19 -6.59 -1.43
N GLY A 251 9.01 -7.36 -0.66
CA GLY A 251 9.86 -8.36 -1.26
C GLY A 251 8.95 -9.49 -1.73
N GLU A 252 8.84 -9.69 -3.04
CA GLU A 252 7.76 -10.48 -3.63
C GLU A 252 7.85 -11.96 -3.31
N LEU A 253 6.73 -12.57 -2.92
CA LEU A 253 6.62 -14.01 -2.81
C LEU A 253 6.57 -14.63 -4.22
N THR A 254 7.54 -15.47 -4.53
CA THR A 254 7.68 -16.14 -5.84
C THR A 254 7.40 -17.64 -5.78
N ASP A 255 7.09 -18.18 -4.59
CA ASP A 255 6.68 -19.58 -4.42
C ASP A 255 5.18 -19.74 -4.75
N PRO A 256 4.81 -20.42 -5.85
CA PRO A 256 3.42 -20.57 -6.25
C PRO A 256 2.61 -21.46 -5.30
N VAL A 257 3.26 -22.38 -4.59
CA VAL A 257 2.58 -23.28 -3.64
C VAL A 257 2.17 -22.51 -2.39
N GLU A 258 3.11 -21.76 -1.81
CA GLU A 258 2.82 -20.91 -0.65
C GLU A 258 1.83 -19.80 -1.02
N GLN A 259 1.94 -19.19 -2.21
CA GLN A 259 1.00 -18.14 -2.64
C GLN A 259 -0.41 -18.70 -2.81
N ARG A 260 -0.56 -19.89 -3.40
CA ARG A 260 -1.86 -20.57 -3.50
C ARG A 260 -2.47 -20.80 -2.12
N ARG A 261 -1.70 -21.37 -1.20
CA ARG A 261 -2.13 -21.64 0.17
C ARG A 261 -2.65 -20.37 0.86
N ARG A 262 -1.97 -19.22 0.69
CA ARG A 262 -2.42 -17.93 1.24
C ARG A 262 -3.73 -17.47 0.60
N PHE A 263 -3.85 -17.52 -0.72
CA PHE A 263 -5.06 -17.12 -1.43
C PHE A 263 -6.27 -18.00 -1.04
N GLU A 264 -6.07 -19.30 -0.86
CA GLU A 264 -7.13 -20.21 -0.42
C GLU A 264 -7.58 -19.86 1.01
N ALA A 265 -6.64 -19.62 1.92
CA ALA A 265 -6.94 -19.19 3.29
C ALA A 265 -7.69 -17.84 3.33
N GLU A 266 -7.26 -16.85 2.55
CA GLU A 266 -7.95 -15.55 2.43
C GLU A 266 -9.35 -15.71 1.85
N SER A 267 -9.53 -16.58 0.85
CA SER A 267 -10.85 -16.90 0.28
C SER A 267 -11.79 -17.54 1.30
N GLU A 268 -11.28 -18.43 2.16
CA GLU A 268 -12.04 -19.04 3.26
C GLU A 268 -12.47 -17.99 4.30
N ILE A 269 -11.56 -17.09 4.68
CA ILE A 269 -11.88 -15.99 5.61
C ILE A 269 -12.91 -15.04 4.99
N ARG A 270 -12.77 -14.68 3.70
CA ARG A 270 -13.78 -13.87 2.99
C ARG A 270 -15.16 -14.53 3.01
N ALA A 271 -15.22 -15.84 2.71
CA ALA A 271 -16.47 -16.61 2.75
C ALA A 271 -17.09 -16.61 4.15
N ALA A 272 -16.28 -16.85 5.19
CA ALA A 272 -16.74 -16.83 6.59
C ALA A 272 -17.27 -15.46 7.03
N ARG A 273 -16.70 -14.36 6.49
CA ARG A 273 -17.16 -12.98 6.74
C ARG A 273 -18.33 -12.55 5.81
N GLY A 274 -18.87 -13.45 4.99
CA GLY A 274 -19.97 -13.14 4.04
C GLY A 274 -19.56 -12.23 2.89
N LYS A 275 -18.26 -12.05 2.63
CA LYS A 275 -17.73 -11.22 1.54
C LYS A 275 -17.71 -11.98 0.21
N PRO A 276 -17.71 -11.28 -0.93
CA PRO A 276 -17.52 -11.91 -2.23
C PRO A 276 -16.19 -12.68 -2.30
N VAL A 277 -16.25 -13.93 -2.75
CA VAL A 277 -15.06 -14.75 -3.03
C VAL A 277 -14.74 -14.66 -4.51
N TYR A 278 -13.51 -14.29 -4.85
CA TYR A 278 -13.06 -14.13 -6.21
C TYR A 278 -12.34 -15.38 -6.72
N PRO A 279 -12.42 -15.69 -8.03
CA PRO A 279 -11.62 -16.79 -8.61
C PRO A 279 -10.12 -16.55 -8.42
N LEU A 280 -9.36 -17.59 -8.11
CA LEU A 280 -7.89 -17.49 -8.08
C LEU A 280 -7.33 -17.20 -9.48
N ASP A 281 -6.27 -16.39 -9.57
CA ASP A 281 -5.57 -16.17 -10.84
C ASP A 281 -4.53 -17.28 -11.06
N GLU A 282 -4.98 -18.37 -11.70
CA GLU A 282 -4.13 -19.50 -12.05
C GLU A 282 -2.98 -19.12 -12.99
N ARG A 283 -3.12 -18.05 -13.75
CA ARG A 283 -2.07 -17.56 -14.65
C ARG A 283 -0.97 -16.82 -13.86
N LEU A 284 -1.34 -16.09 -12.81
CA LEU A 284 -0.37 -15.53 -11.87
C LEU A 284 0.38 -16.66 -11.17
N LEU A 285 -0.33 -17.60 -10.55
CA LEU A 285 0.28 -18.72 -9.84
C LEU A 285 1.26 -19.49 -10.73
N ALA A 286 0.89 -19.78 -11.98
CA ALA A 286 1.78 -20.42 -12.94
C ALA A 286 2.99 -19.55 -13.35
N ALA A 287 2.89 -18.22 -13.24
CA ALA A 287 3.97 -17.31 -13.58
C ALA A 287 4.99 -17.13 -12.43
N LEU A 288 4.54 -17.16 -11.17
CA LEU A 288 5.37 -16.88 -9.99
C LEU A 288 6.65 -17.73 -9.93
N GLY A 289 6.57 -19.01 -10.23
CA GLY A 289 7.75 -19.91 -10.22
C GLY A 289 8.83 -19.56 -11.26
N ARG A 290 8.55 -18.67 -12.21
CA ARG A 290 9.52 -18.14 -13.19
C ARG A 290 9.94 -16.71 -12.89
N MET A 291 9.29 -16.07 -11.92
CA MET A 291 9.60 -14.70 -11.53
C MET A 291 10.94 -14.67 -10.79
N PRO A 292 11.92 -13.86 -11.22
CA PRO A 292 13.16 -13.72 -10.48
C PRO A 292 12.91 -13.08 -9.11
N PRO A 293 13.86 -13.14 -8.15
CA PRO A 293 13.77 -12.34 -6.95
C PRO A 293 13.47 -10.89 -7.30
N THR A 294 12.38 -10.35 -6.78
CA THR A 294 11.81 -9.05 -7.16
C THR A 294 11.36 -8.31 -5.92
N CYS A 295 11.38 -7.01 -5.95
CA CYS A 295 10.63 -6.17 -5.04
C CYS A 295 9.67 -5.27 -5.83
N GLY A 296 8.49 -5.03 -5.25
CA GLY A 296 7.42 -4.24 -5.84
C GLY A 296 6.79 -3.30 -4.81
N ILE A 297 6.16 -2.24 -5.28
CA ILE A 297 5.54 -1.24 -4.43
C ILE A 297 4.39 -0.55 -5.15
N ALA A 298 3.32 -0.31 -4.41
CA ALA A 298 2.18 0.49 -4.82
C ALA A 298 2.15 1.80 -4.02
N MET A 299 1.99 2.94 -4.72
CA MET A 299 1.88 4.27 -4.12
C MET A 299 0.60 4.95 -4.57
N GLY A 300 -0.16 5.50 -3.62
CA GLY A 300 -1.33 6.32 -3.89
C GLY A 300 -0.92 7.68 -4.46
N PHE A 301 -1.12 7.90 -5.78
CA PHE A 301 -0.75 9.16 -6.41
C PHE A 301 -1.56 10.35 -5.88
N ASP A 302 -2.84 10.15 -5.59
CA ASP A 302 -3.68 11.20 -5.04
C ASP A 302 -3.24 11.60 -3.62
N ARG A 303 -2.81 10.63 -2.79
CA ARG A 303 -2.23 10.90 -1.47
C ARG A 303 -0.86 11.58 -1.56
N LEU A 304 -0.04 11.23 -2.56
CA LEU A 304 1.20 11.96 -2.85
C LEU A 304 0.91 13.43 -3.18
N LEU A 305 -0.12 13.70 -3.98
CA LEU A 305 -0.56 15.07 -4.26
C LEU A 305 -1.03 15.78 -3.00
N MET A 306 -1.87 15.14 -2.17
CA MET A 306 -2.28 15.70 -0.88
C MET A 306 -1.08 16.11 -0.03
N LEU A 307 -0.06 15.26 0.04
CA LEU A 307 1.16 15.56 0.78
C LEU A 307 1.85 16.81 0.27
N VAL A 308 2.15 16.87 -1.05
CA VAL A 308 2.98 17.93 -1.61
C VAL A 308 2.22 19.26 -1.83
N GLU A 309 0.90 19.23 -1.90
CA GLU A 309 0.04 20.41 -1.98
C GLU A 309 -0.43 20.90 -0.60
N GLY A 310 -0.23 20.11 0.45
CA GLY A 310 -0.74 20.42 1.80
C GLY A 310 -2.25 20.30 1.93
N ALA A 311 -2.89 19.49 1.07
CA ALA A 311 -4.34 19.28 1.07
C ALA A 311 -4.81 18.50 2.31
N SER A 312 -5.94 18.88 2.88
CA SER A 312 -6.54 18.22 4.03
C SER A 312 -7.48 17.08 3.65
N SER A 313 -7.93 17.06 2.40
CA SER A 313 -8.81 16.06 1.84
C SER A 313 -8.39 15.68 0.42
N ILE A 314 -8.57 14.40 0.07
CA ILE A 314 -8.34 13.88 -1.29
C ILE A 314 -9.19 14.61 -2.34
N ARG A 315 -10.34 15.14 -1.96
CA ARG A 315 -11.23 15.92 -2.83
C ARG A 315 -10.54 17.17 -3.40
N GLU A 316 -9.63 17.78 -2.65
CA GLU A 316 -8.93 19.01 -3.05
C GLU A 316 -7.95 18.78 -4.20
N VAL A 317 -7.49 17.54 -4.41
CA VAL A 317 -6.54 17.15 -5.46
C VAL A 317 -7.19 16.42 -6.64
N LEU A 318 -8.49 16.19 -6.60
CA LEU A 318 -9.28 15.59 -7.68
C LEU A 318 -10.01 16.69 -8.49
N ALA A 319 -10.26 16.41 -9.77
CA ALA A 319 -11.08 17.28 -10.60
C ALA A 319 -12.58 17.13 -10.28
N PHE A 320 -12.99 15.90 -9.94
CA PHE A 320 -14.33 15.53 -9.50
C PHE A 320 -14.20 14.44 -8.42
N ALA A 321 -14.92 14.58 -7.33
CA ALA A 321 -15.04 13.53 -6.32
C ALA A 321 -16.21 12.60 -6.66
N ASP A 322 -16.27 11.42 -6.04
CA ASP A 322 -17.25 10.38 -6.36
C ASP A 322 -18.71 10.84 -6.25
N ASP A 323 -19.02 11.69 -5.28
CA ASP A 323 -20.36 12.27 -5.10
C ASP A 323 -20.70 13.44 -6.03
N GLU A 324 -19.80 13.81 -6.94
CA GLU A 324 -19.98 14.85 -7.95
C GLU A 324 -20.22 14.30 -9.36
N VAL A 325 -20.22 12.95 -9.52
CA VAL A 325 -20.35 12.27 -10.82
C VAL A 325 -21.59 11.41 -10.93
#